data_20ef52ff2d4fb2269bdfa41a1fa9300d
#
_entry.id   20ef52ff2d4fb2269bdfa41a1fa9300d
#
_cell.length_a   1.000
_cell.length_b   1.000
_cell.length_c   1.000
_cell.angle_alpha   90.00
_cell.angle_beta   90.00
_cell.angle_gamma   90.00
#
_symmetry.space_group_name_H-M   'P 1'
#
loop_
_entity.id
_entity.type
_entity.pdbx_description
1 polymer ?
#
loop_
_entity_poly.entity_id
_entity_poly.type
_entity_poly.pdbx_seq_one_letter_code
_entity_poly.pdbx_strand_id
1 'polypeptide(L)'
;MLGAASAVAASAEKGKAAFVQHGCWQCHGYQGQGGVTGLKLAPDPIPFETLSSFVRTTNRAMPPYREEILSNDDLADIYAYLQSIPKSPDPGSISLLNQ
;
A
#
# COMPACT_ATOMS: atom_id res chain seq x y z
N MET A 1 26.57 11.79 -13.25
CA MET A 1 26.26 11.58 -12.92
C MET A 1 25.76 11.19 -12.37
N LEU A 2 25.34 11.10 -12.48
CA LEU A 2 24.95 10.71 -12.03
C LEU A 2 24.29 10.29 -11.44
N GLY A 3 24.60 10.24 -11.30
CA GLY A 3 24.13 9.16 -10.70
C GLY A 3 22.85 9.29 -10.12
N ALA A 4 22.77 10.21 -9.75
CA ALA A 4 21.58 10.40 -9.23
C ALA A 4 20.53 9.81 -9.89
N ALA A 5 20.75 9.79 -10.91
CA ALA A 5 19.82 9.29 -11.61
C ALA A 5 19.29 8.07 -11.15
N SER A 6 19.97 7.49 -10.36
CA SER A 6 19.49 6.24 -9.90
C SER A 6 18.25 6.33 -9.12
N ALA A 7 17.84 7.49 -8.76
CA ALA A 7 16.60 7.57 -8.01
C ALA A 7 15.44 7.40 -8.95
N VAL A 8 15.07 6.22 -9.22
CA VAL A 8 13.86 5.93 -9.97
C VAL A 8 12.67 6.24 -9.07
N ALA A 9 11.78 7.08 -9.51
CA ALA A 9 10.58 7.38 -8.76
C ALA A 9 9.76 6.11 -8.54
N ALA A 10 9.18 6.00 -7.36
CA ALA A 10 8.32 4.88 -7.07
C ALA A 10 7.11 4.89 -8.01
N SER A 11 6.69 3.71 -8.41
CA SER A 11 5.63 3.55 -9.39
C SER A 11 4.39 2.93 -8.76
N ALA A 12 3.26 3.62 -8.86
CA ALA A 12 2.00 3.09 -8.39
C ALA A 12 1.57 1.87 -9.20
N GLU A 13 1.86 1.82 -10.48
CA GLU A 13 1.52 0.66 -11.30
C GLU A 13 2.30 -0.57 -10.87
N LYS A 14 3.58 -0.42 -10.67
CA LYS A 14 4.41 -1.52 -10.18
C LYS A 14 4.00 -1.90 -8.76
N GLY A 15 3.62 -0.92 -7.97
CA GLY A 15 3.16 -1.15 -6.61
C GLY A 15 1.90 -1.97 -6.56
N LYS A 16 0.97 -1.72 -7.46
CA LYS A 16 -0.24 -2.53 -7.55
C LYS A 16 0.11 -3.98 -7.86
N ALA A 17 1.01 -4.19 -8.82
CA ALA A 17 1.44 -5.54 -9.17
C ALA A 17 2.13 -6.23 -7.99
N ALA A 18 3.01 -5.54 -7.29
CA ALA A 18 3.70 -6.09 -6.13
C ALA A 18 2.73 -6.37 -4.98
N PHE A 19 1.75 -5.49 -4.78
CA PHE A 19 0.73 -5.66 -3.75
C PHE A 19 -0.05 -6.95 -3.97
N VAL A 20 -0.37 -7.25 -5.22
CA VAL A 20 -1.06 -8.48 -5.58
C VAL A 20 -0.12 -9.68 -5.47
N GLN A 21 1.08 -9.54 -6.02
CA GLN A 21 2.05 -10.63 -6.05
C GLN A 21 2.43 -11.12 -4.65
N HIS A 22 2.60 -10.20 -3.71
CA HIS A 22 2.99 -10.55 -2.36
C HIS A 22 1.80 -10.87 -1.45
N GLY A 23 0.59 -10.89 -1.99
CA GLY A 23 -0.58 -11.33 -1.24
C GLY A 23 -1.13 -10.33 -0.24
N CYS A 24 -0.70 -9.08 -0.28
CA CYS A 24 -1.20 -8.06 0.64
C CYS A 24 -2.71 -7.93 0.57
N TRP A 25 -3.26 -8.07 -0.64
CA TRP A 25 -4.68 -7.92 -0.88
C TRP A 25 -5.53 -8.96 -0.13
N GLN A 26 -4.95 -10.11 0.21
CA GLN A 26 -5.72 -11.17 0.83
C GLN A 26 -6.31 -10.75 2.18
N CYS A 27 -5.59 -9.92 2.91
CA CYS A 27 -6.07 -9.41 4.19
C CYS A 27 -6.51 -7.95 4.11
N HIS A 28 -5.84 -7.16 3.27
CA HIS A 28 -6.05 -5.71 3.24
C HIS A 28 -6.98 -5.26 2.12
N GLY A 29 -7.43 -6.16 1.24
CA GLY A 29 -8.28 -5.81 0.10
C GLY A 29 -7.46 -5.34 -1.09
N TYR A 30 -8.03 -5.45 -2.30
CA TYR A 30 -7.30 -5.13 -3.53
C TYR A 30 -6.83 -3.68 -3.61
N GLN A 31 -7.53 -2.77 -2.95
CA GLN A 31 -7.16 -1.35 -2.90
C GLN A 31 -6.71 -0.93 -1.51
N GLY A 32 -6.34 -1.89 -0.67
CA GLY A 32 -5.92 -1.57 0.68
C GLY A 32 -7.02 -1.02 1.57
N GLN A 33 -8.28 -1.21 1.19
CA GLN A 33 -9.41 -0.64 1.92
C GLN A 33 -9.66 -1.33 3.25
N GLY A 34 -8.96 -2.43 3.52
CA GLY A 34 -9.15 -3.20 4.73
C GLY A 34 -10.10 -4.36 4.53
N GLY A 35 -10.19 -5.22 5.52
CA GLY A 35 -11.04 -6.38 5.51
C GLY A 35 -11.18 -6.93 6.90
N VAL A 36 -11.75 -8.14 7.00
CA VAL A 36 -11.97 -8.78 8.30
C VAL A 36 -10.66 -9.06 9.01
N THR A 37 -9.61 -9.42 8.25
CA THR A 37 -8.35 -9.86 8.82
C THR A 37 -7.22 -8.86 8.68
N GLY A 38 -7.43 -7.74 7.99
CA GLY A 38 -6.38 -6.75 7.76
C GLY A 38 -6.88 -5.34 7.92
N LEU A 39 -5.99 -4.48 8.42
CA LEU A 39 -6.32 -3.09 8.64
C LEU A 39 -6.44 -2.34 7.31
N LYS A 40 -7.15 -1.24 7.35
CA LYS A 40 -7.22 -0.34 6.22
C LYS A 40 -5.87 0.31 6.02
N LEU A 41 -5.36 0.25 4.79
CA LEU A 41 -4.09 0.84 4.41
C LEU A 41 -4.26 2.09 3.54
N ALA A 42 -5.39 2.20 2.86
CA ALA A 42 -5.66 3.31 1.94
C ALA A 42 -7.12 3.72 2.08
N PRO A 43 -7.47 4.97 1.73
CA PRO A 43 -6.56 6.04 1.35
C PRO A 43 -5.81 6.61 2.55
N ASP A 44 -4.93 7.54 2.28
CA ASP A 44 -4.15 8.22 3.33
C ASP A 44 -3.32 7.23 4.16
N PRO A 45 -2.39 6.50 3.53
CA PRO A 45 -1.59 5.54 4.28
C PRO A 45 -0.73 6.23 5.35
N ILE A 46 -0.39 5.45 6.39
CA ILE A 46 0.51 5.94 7.45
C ILE A 46 1.87 6.29 6.84
N PRO A 47 2.73 7.05 7.55
CA PRO A 47 4.04 7.40 7.00
C PRO A 47 4.82 6.18 6.56
N PHE A 48 5.55 6.32 5.46
CA PHE A 48 6.28 5.22 4.86
C PHE A 48 7.22 4.53 5.84
N GLU A 49 7.92 5.30 6.65
CA GLU A 49 8.87 4.72 7.60
C GLU A 49 8.18 3.83 8.62
N THR A 50 7.00 4.23 9.06
CA THR A 50 6.21 3.44 9.99
C THR A 50 5.72 2.16 9.32
N LEU A 51 5.22 2.27 8.10
CA LEU A 51 4.75 1.13 7.34
C LEU A 51 5.89 0.16 7.06
N SER A 52 7.04 0.68 6.65
CA SER A 52 8.20 -0.13 6.35
C SER A 52 8.68 -0.91 7.57
N SER A 53 8.79 -0.22 8.70
CA SER A 53 9.22 -0.87 9.94
C SER A 53 8.25 -1.97 10.34
N PHE A 54 6.95 -1.71 10.23
CA PHE A 54 5.95 -2.70 10.58
C PHE A 54 6.04 -3.94 9.69
N VAL A 55 6.13 -3.73 8.38
CA VAL A 55 6.19 -4.84 7.42
C VAL A 55 7.41 -5.73 7.67
N ARG A 56 8.52 -5.13 8.10
CA ARG A 56 9.76 -5.86 8.33
C ARG A 56 9.78 -6.61 9.66
N THR A 57 9.05 -6.14 10.66
CA THR A 57 9.22 -6.62 12.02
C THR A 57 7.97 -7.13 12.70
N THR A 58 6.83 -7.15 12.00
CA THR A 58 5.59 -7.60 12.62
C THR A 58 5.71 -9.05 13.08
N ASN A 59 5.13 -9.32 14.23
CA ASN A 59 5.06 -10.68 14.77
C ASN A 59 3.60 -11.09 15.05
N ARG A 60 2.66 -10.41 14.38
CA ARG A 60 1.24 -10.70 14.56
C ARG A 60 0.76 -11.63 13.44
N ALA A 61 -0.53 -11.61 13.16
CA ALA A 61 -1.11 -12.48 12.13
C ALA A 61 -0.48 -12.24 10.75
N MET A 62 -0.12 -10.98 10.46
CA MET A 62 0.60 -10.68 9.24
C MET A 62 2.05 -11.15 9.40
N PRO A 63 2.58 -11.96 8.48
CA PRO A 63 3.98 -12.39 8.57
C PRO A 63 4.92 -11.24 8.21
N PRO A 64 6.13 -11.21 8.76
CA PRO A 64 7.11 -10.21 8.37
C PRO A 64 7.63 -10.50 6.96
N TYR A 65 7.88 -9.44 6.20
CA TYR A 65 8.44 -9.55 4.86
C TYR A 65 9.88 -9.05 4.89
N ARG A 66 10.83 -9.96 4.71
CA ARG A 66 12.24 -9.59 4.69
C ARG A 66 12.58 -8.95 3.36
N GLU A 67 13.67 -8.20 3.36
CA GLU A 67 14.10 -7.48 2.17
C GLU A 67 14.42 -8.40 1.00
N GLU A 68 14.85 -9.62 1.27
CA GLU A 68 15.11 -10.61 0.23
C GLU A 68 13.83 -11.07 -0.47
N ILE A 69 12.69 -10.97 0.20
CA ILE A 69 11.39 -11.37 -0.35
C ILE A 69 10.69 -10.16 -0.96
N LEU A 70 10.73 -9.04 -0.28
CA LEU A 70 10.08 -7.80 -0.69
C LEU A 70 11.11 -6.69 -0.57
N SER A 71 11.67 -6.30 -1.71
CA SER A 71 12.73 -5.29 -1.73
C SER A 71 12.23 -3.94 -1.27
N ASN A 72 13.16 -3.07 -0.88
CA ASN A 72 12.80 -1.71 -0.50
C ASN A 72 12.16 -0.95 -1.67
N ASP A 73 12.62 -1.21 -2.89
CA ASP A 73 12.05 -0.58 -4.08
C ASP A 73 10.61 -1.04 -4.30
N ASP A 74 10.35 -2.34 -4.17
CA ASP A 74 9.00 -2.86 -4.31
C ASP A 74 8.09 -2.33 -3.22
N LEU A 75 8.60 -2.20 -2.00
CA LEU A 75 7.81 -1.65 -0.91
C LEU A 75 7.49 -0.18 -1.15
N ALA A 76 8.45 0.58 -1.68
CA ALA A 76 8.21 1.98 -2.05
C ALA A 76 7.16 2.08 -3.15
N ASP A 77 7.19 1.16 -4.11
CA ASP A 77 6.17 1.10 -5.17
C ASP A 77 4.79 0.79 -4.59
N ILE A 78 4.72 -0.17 -3.66
CA ILE A 78 3.47 -0.49 -2.97
C ILE A 78 2.94 0.75 -2.25
N TYR A 79 3.81 1.49 -1.58
CA TYR A 79 3.39 2.70 -0.89
C TYR A 79 2.86 3.74 -1.87
N ALA A 80 3.51 3.91 -3.02
CA ALA A 80 3.03 4.80 -4.06
C ALA A 80 1.65 4.38 -4.55
N TYR A 81 1.41 3.09 -4.67
CA TYR A 81 0.10 2.58 -5.03
C TYR A 81 -0.94 2.95 -3.97
N LEU A 82 -0.63 2.74 -2.70
CA LEU A 82 -1.56 3.08 -1.62
C LEU A 82 -1.87 4.57 -1.59
N GLN A 83 -0.86 5.40 -1.87
CA GLN A 83 -1.06 6.85 -1.94
C GLN A 83 -1.95 7.24 -3.12
N SER A 84 -1.95 6.45 -4.18
CA SER A 84 -2.72 6.76 -5.38
C SER A 84 -4.21 6.46 -5.24
N ILE A 85 -4.62 5.73 -4.21
CA ILE A 85 -6.02 5.37 -4.02
C ILE A 85 -6.78 6.60 -3.54
N PRO A 86 -7.79 7.04 -4.28
CA PRO A 86 -8.54 8.24 -3.87
C PRO A 86 -9.49 7.93 -2.72
N LYS A 87 -9.84 8.97 -1.98
CA LYS A 87 -10.85 8.83 -0.94
C LYS A 87 -12.19 8.47 -1.57
N SER A 88 -12.96 7.68 -0.85
CA SER A 88 -14.33 7.40 -1.26
C SER A 88 -15.12 8.70 -1.28
N PRO A 89 -16.05 8.86 -2.22
CA PRO A 89 -16.88 10.06 -2.24
C PRO A 89 -17.63 10.22 -0.93
N ASP A 90 -17.79 11.47 -0.50
CA ASP A 90 -18.63 11.77 0.63
C ASP A 90 -20.05 11.31 0.32
N PRO A 91 -20.71 10.55 1.19
CA PRO A 91 -22.10 10.13 0.94
C PRO A 91 -23.01 11.30 0.59
N GLY A 92 -22.76 12.49 1.15
CA GLY A 92 -23.56 13.66 0.84
C GLY A 92 -23.41 14.13 -0.59
N SER A 93 -22.34 13.76 -1.28
CA SER A 93 -22.14 14.14 -2.68
C SER A 93 -22.74 13.14 -3.67
N ILE A 94 -23.27 12.02 -3.19
CA ILE A 94 -23.85 10.99 -4.05
C ILE A 94 -25.35 11.15 -4.04
N SER A 95 -25.90 11.68 -5.15
CA SER A 95 -27.31 12.02 -5.19
C SER A 95 -28.23 10.82 -4.94
N LEU A 96 -27.82 9.64 -5.36
CA LEU A 96 -28.62 8.45 -5.14
C LEU A 96 -28.84 8.16 -3.65
N LEU A 97 -27.83 8.46 -2.84
CA LEU A 97 -27.90 8.22 -1.39
C LEU A 97 -28.68 9.30 -0.66
N ASN A 98 -28.98 10.41 -1.33
CA ASN A 98 -29.68 11.54 -0.72
C ASN A 98 -31.17 11.60 -1.09
N GLN A 99 -31.69 10.54 -1.64
CA GLN A 99 -33.12 10.49 -1.99
C GLN A 99 -33.99 10.15 -0.79
#